data_8ea2ef20cfa68520d08ee9923fea5a31
#
_entry.id   8ea2ef20cfa68520d08ee9923fea5a31
#
_cell.length_a   1.000
_cell.length_b   1.000
_cell.length_c   1.000
_cell.angle_alpha   90.00
_cell.angle_beta   90.00
_cell.angle_gamma   90.00
#
_symmetry.space_group_name_H-M   'P 1'
#
loop_
_entity.id
_entity.type
_entity.pdbx_description
1 polymer ?
#
loop_
_entity_poly.entity_id
_entity_poly.type
_entity_poly.pdbx_seq_one_letter_code
_entity_poly.pdbx_strand_id
1 'polypeptide(L)'
;LKEYQFIEWNEHNFDISICEFSHQAYKHKQWAFLSDYVRSFALYKYGGIYLDTDVELKSSLDIFLNNRAFSGFENIGFPFTAVWGAENLGKLDFRTNTCIVSDYLIEKYNVNPLKNEFQELKDGIQIYPSYYFCLDSVPNYAVHHFNGSWLEKGDKSNYSEKLLKPFFKERLLNYYKDDIIGFLYSEGIINRSEIKNFLKQRFLKKFKSIWKA
;
A
#
# COMPACT_ATOMS: atom_id res chain seq x y z
N LEU A 1 3.98 -16.23 14.76
CA LEU A 1 4.85 -16.35 13.57
C LEU A 1 5.86 -17.51 13.66
N LYS A 2 5.74 -18.42 14.65
CA LYS A 2 6.72 -19.51 14.84
C LYS A 2 6.72 -20.55 13.70
N GLU A 3 5.70 -20.56 12.86
CA GLU A 3 5.53 -21.54 11.77
C GLU A 3 5.98 -21.02 10.39
N TYR A 4 6.34 -19.72 10.28
CA TYR A 4 6.82 -19.14 9.03
C TYR A 4 8.33 -19.31 8.91
N GLN A 5 8.77 -19.69 7.71
CA GLN A 5 10.18 -19.58 7.33
C GLN A 5 10.44 -18.15 6.85
N PHE A 6 11.32 -17.44 7.54
CA PHE A 6 11.76 -16.12 7.12
C PHE A 6 13.00 -16.22 6.23
N ILE A 7 12.97 -15.54 5.10
CA ILE A 7 14.11 -15.40 4.19
C ILE A 7 14.42 -13.92 4.08
N GLU A 8 15.57 -13.51 4.62
CA GLU A 8 16.11 -12.18 4.41
C GLU A 8 16.95 -12.19 3.12
N TRP A 9 16.46 -11.48 2.11
CA TRP A 9 17.14 -11.39 0.82
C TRP A 9 18.30 -10.38 0.88
N ASN A 10 19.50 -10.82 0.49
CA ASN A 10 20.70 -10.02 0.48
C ASN A 10 21.67 -10.53 -0.59
N GLU A 11 22.88 -9.93 -0.67
CA GLU A 11 23.92 -10.24 -1.67
C GLU A 11 24.45 -11.67 -1.58
N HIS A 12 24.20 -12.40 -0.49
CA HIS A 12 24.67 -13.79 -0.31
C HIS A 12 23.70 -14.82 -0.88
N ASN A 13 22.42 -14.46 -1.01
CA ASN A 13 21.39 -15.39 -1.45
C ASN A 13 20.61 -14.92 -2.69
N PHE A 14 20.90 -13.73 -3.20
CA PHE A 14 20.37 -13.22 -4.44
C PHE A 14 21.49 -12.87 -5.42
N ASP A 15 21.43 -13.43 -6.63
CA ASP A 15 22.38 -13.12 -7.70
C ASP A 15 22.06 -11.74 -8.31
N ILE A 16 22.85 -10.74 -7.90
CA ILE A 16 22.71 -9.35 -8.37
C ILE A 16 22.92 -9.25 -9.88
N SER A 17 23.70 -10.16 -10.47
CA SER A 17 24.01 -10.17 -11.90
C SER A 17 22.95 -10.83 -12.77
N ILE A 18 21.85 -11.30 -12.17
CA ILE A 18 20.78 -12.04 -12.85
C ILE A 18 20.20 -11.30 -14.07
N CYS A 19 20.21 -9.96 -14.02
CA CYS A 19 19.88 -9.11 -15.17
C CYS A 19 20.58 -7.75 -15.06
N GLU A 20 20.65 -7.04 -16.19
CA GLU A 20 21.28 -5.73 -16.26
C GLU A 20 20.62 -4.72 -15.31
N PHE A 21 19.28 -4.78 -15.14
CA PHE A 21 18.56 -3.88 -14.24
C PHE A 21 19.04 -4.04 -12.78
N SER A 22 19.08 -5.26 -12.24
CA SER A 22 19.50 -5.52 -10.87
C SER A 22 20.97 -5.13 -10.67
N HIS A 23 21.83 -5.43 -11.65
CA HIS A 23 23.24 -5.05 -11.61
C HIS A 23 23.43 -3.52 -11.58
N GLN A 24 22.74 -2.77 -12.44
CA GLN A 24 22.82 -1.31 -12.46
C GLN A 24 22.20 -0.68 -11.21
N ALA A 25 21.05 -1.18 -10.74
CA ALA A 25 20.44 -0.70 -9.51
C ALA A 25 21.38 -0.87 -8.31
N TYR A 26 22.03 -2.01 -8.19
CA TYR A 26 23.03 -2.24 -7.13
C TYR A 26 24.24 -1.32 -7.27
N LYS A 27 24.83 -1.23 -8.46
CA LYS A 27 25.99 -0.38 -8.75
C LYS A 27 25.75 1.09 -8.41
N HIS A 28 24.54 1.58 -8.68
CA HIS A 28 24.14 2.95 -8.40
C HIS A 28 23.49 3.14 -7.03
N LYS A 29 23.51 2.12 -6.16
CA LYS A 29 22.92 2.13 -4.81
C LYS A 29 21.43 2.50 -4.80
N GLN A 30 20.72 2.14 -5.85
CA GLN A 30 19.27 2.35 -6.01
C GLN A 30 18.53 1.22 -5.32
N TRP A 31 18.58 1.19 -3.99
CA TRP A 31 18.11 0.07 -3.18
C TRP A 31 16.60 -0.20 -3.31
N ALA A 32 15.78 0.84 -3.46
CA ALA A 32 14.36 0.69 -3.68
C ALA A 32 14.06 -0.08 -4.97
N PHE A 33 14.71 0.30 -6.08
CA PHE A 33 14.55 -0.40 -7.37
C PHE A 33 15.07 -1.83 -7.31
N LEU A 34 16.18 -2.05 -6.60
CA LEU A 34 16.69 -3.40 -6.41
C LEU A 34 15.73 -4.26 -5.60
N SER A 35 15.19 -3.72 -4.48
CA SER A 35 14.22 -4.44 -3.65
C SER A 35 12.93 -4.74 -4.40
N ASP A 36 12.48 -3.85 -5.28
CA ASP A 36 11.35 -4.07 -6.16
C ASP A 36 11.55 -5.29 -7.07
N TYR A 37 12.75 -5.43 -7.63
CA TYR A 37 13.10 -6.59 -8.43
C TYR A 37 13.16 -7.87 -7.58
N VAL A 38 13.85 -7.82 -6.43
CA VAL A 38 14.03 -8.98 -5.55
C VAL A 38 12.70 -9.50 -5.02
N ARG A 39 11.76 -8.60 -4.62
CA ARG A 39 10.42 -9.02 -4.16
C ARG A 39 9.65 -9.78 -5.24
N SER A 40 9.70 -9.25 -6.46
CA SER A 40 9.03 -9.88 -7.60
C SER A 40 9.66 -11.23 -7.94
N PHE A 41 10.99 -11.32 -7.94
CA PHE A 41 11.71 -12.57 -8.15
C PHE A 41 11.41 -13.61 -7.06
N ALA A 42 11.39 -13.21 -5.79
CA ALA A 42 11.11 -14.09 -4.68
C ALA A 42 9.71 -14.71 -4.78
N LEU A 43 8.70 -13.89 -4.99
CA LEU A 43 7.32 -14.35 -5.14
C LEU A 43 7.13 -15.18 -6.43
N TYR A 44 7.78 -14.80 -7.53
CA TYR A 44 7.75 -15.56 -8.77
C TYR A 44 8.35 -16.95 -8.60
N LYS A 45 9.50 -17.06 -7.94
CA LYS A 45 10.24 -18.30 -7.86
C LYS A 45 9.76 -19.21 -6.74
N TYR A 46 9.39 -18.65 -5.62
CA TYR A 46 9.10 -19.40 -4.39
C TYR A 46 7.65 -19.24 -3.92
N GLY A 47 6.95 -18.19 -4.36
CA GLY A 47 5.67 -17.81 -3.76
C GLY A 47 5.86 -17.24 -2.36
N GLY A 48 4.80 -17.26 -1.56
CA GLY A 48 4.82 -16.82 -0.18
C GLY A 48 4.34 -15.40 0.01
N ILE A 49 4.83 -14.74 1.05
CA ILE A 49 4.46 -13.38 1.41
C ILE A 49 5.70 -12.51 1.48
N TYR A 50 5.72 -11.44 0.72
CA TYR A 50 6.73 -10.41 0.80
C TYR A 50 6.27 -9.27 1.74
N LEU A 51 7.21 -8.78 2.53
CA LEU A 51 7.03 -7.63 3.41
C LEU A 51 8.17 -6.64 3.17
N ASP A 52 7.88 -5.36 3.06
CA ASP A 52 8.89 -4.31 3.12
C ASP A 52 9.54 -4.27 4.51
N THR A 53 10.76 -3.80 4.58
CA THR A 53 11.55 -3.77 5.84
C THR A 53 10.98 -2.84 6.90
N ASP A 54 10.07 -1.95 6.53
CA ASP A 54 9.35 -1.03 7.41
C ASP A 54 7.87 -1.41 7.60
N VAL A 55 7.56 -2.70 7.43
CA VAL A 55 6.25 -3.28 7.75
C VAL A 55 6.29 -3.96 9.10
N GLU A 56 5.36 -3.62 9.97
CA GLU A 56 5.11 -4.27 11.25
C GLU A 56 3.90 -5.19 11.16
N LEU A 57 4.08 -6.47 11.46
CA LEU A 57 2.96 -7.42 11.55
C LEU A 57 2.24 -7.29 12.90
N LYS A 58 0.95 -7.10 12.86
CA LYS A 58 0.07 -7.01 14.04
C LYS A 58 -0.66 -8.32 14.33
N SER A 59 -0.88 -9.13 13.30
CA SER A 59 -1.60 -10.40 13.40
C SER A 59 -1.04 -11.42 12.42
N SER A 60 -1.41 -12.71 12.57
CA SER A 60 -1.08 -13.75 11.60
C SER A 60 -1.69 -13.42 10.23
N LEU A 61 -0.94 -13.74 9.19
CA LEU A 61 -1.38 -13.61 7.80
C LEU A 61 -1.97 -14.94 7.25
N ASP A 62 -2.15 -15.96 8.10
CA ASP A 62 -2.60 -17.30 7.71
C ASP A 62 -3.93 -17.28 6.95
N ILE A 63 -4.85 -16.40 7.33
CA ILE A 63 -6.16 -16.27 6.68
C ILE A 63 -6.09 -15.87 5.20
N PHE A 64 -4.96 -15.31 4.76
CA PHE A 64 -4.75 -14.88 3.38
C PHE A 64 -4.05 -15.93 2.52
N LEU A 65 -3.54 -17.02 3.11
CA LEU A 65 -2.78 -18.07 2.40
C LEU A 65 -3.63 -18.88 1.42
N ASN A 66 -4.94 -18.87 1.57
CA ASN A 66 -5.86 -19.53 0.63
C ASN A 66 -6.09 -18.72 -0.65
N ASN A 67 -5.63 -17.49 -0.72
CA ASN A 67 -5.73 -16.67 -1.91
C ASN A 67 -4.58 -16.99 -2.87
N ARG A 68 -4.84 -17.05 -4.16
CA ARG A 68 -3.77 -17.21 -5.17
C ARG A 68 -2.84 -16.00 -5.19
N ALA A 69 -3.37 -14.83 -4.95
CA ALA A 69 -2.60 -13.63 -4.67
C ALA A 69 -3.42 -12.66 -3.85
N PHE A 70 -2.75 -11.86 -3.04
CA PHE A 70 -3.39 -10.79 -2.29
C PHE A 70 -2.46 -9.61 -2.09
N SER A 71 -3.03 -8.44 -1.99
CA SER A 71 -2.40 -7.20 -1.56
C SER A 71 -3.47 -6.29 -0.96
N GLY A 72 -3.14 -5.05 -0.67
CA GLY A 72 -4.08 -4.06 -0.16
C GLY A 72 -3.85 -2.69 -0.77
N PHE A 73 -4.78 -1.79 -0.52
CA PHE A 73 -4.61 -0.40 -0.90
C PHE A 73 -3.53 0.25 -0.03
N GLU A 74 -2.53 0.84 -0.66
CA GLU A 74 -1.62 1.77 -0.02
C GLU A 74 -2.31 3.13 0.14
N ASN A 75 -2.97 3.56 -0.93
CA ASN A 75 -3.69 4.82 -1.00
C ASN A 75 -4.80 4.70 -2.05
N ILE A 76 -5.71 5.66 -2.09
CA ILE A 76 -6.68 5.75 -3.18
C ILE A 76 -5.95 5.97 -4.49
N GLY A 77 -6.32 5.20 -5.48
CA GLY A 77 -5.61 5.11 -6.74
C GLY A 77 -4.50 4.06 -6.78
N PHE A 78 -4.05 3.55 -5.62
CA PHE A 78 -2.94 2.59 -5.54
C PHE A 78 -3.37 1.31 -4.81
N PRO A 79 -4.03 0.37 -5.49
CA PRO A 79 -4.47 -0.90 -4.92
C PRO A 79 -3.31 -1.92 -4.79
N PHE A 80 -2.14 -1.46 -4.36
CA PHE A 80 -0.95 -2.27 -4.13
C PHE A 80 -0.11 -1.64 -3.01
N THR A 81 0.37 -2.45 -2.07
CA THR A 81 1.11 -1.97 -0.89
C THR A 81 2.34 -2.82 -0.60
N ALA A 82 3.03 -2.49 0.46
CA ALA A 82 4.24 -3.12 1.00
C ALA A 82 4.04 -4.60 1.47
N VAL A 83 2.80 -5.10 1.52
CA VAL A 83 2.45 -6.48 1.81
C VAL A 83 1.88 -7.14 0.56
N TRP A 84 2.56 -8.17 0.08
CA TRP A 84 2.16 -8.88 -1.12
C TRP A 84 2.35 -10.39 -0.95
N GLY A 85 1.27 -11.14 -1.08
CA GLY A 85 1.30 -12.59 -1.12
C GLY A 85 0.92 -13.11 -2.50
N ALA A 86 1.60 -14.15 -2.97
CA ALA A 86 1.27 -14.84 -4.22
C ALA A 86 1.69 -16.30 -4.20
N GLU A 87 0.93 -17.13 -4.92
CA GLU A 87 1.42 -18.44 -5.36
C GLU A 87 2.53 -18.26 -6.40
N ASN A 88 3.36 -19.30 -6.59
CA ASN A 88 4.35 -19.34 -7.68
C ASN A 88 3.62 -19.41 -9.02
N LEU A 89 3.52 -18.33 -9.76
CA LEU A 89 2.70 -18.20 -10.97
C LEU A 89 3.47 -18.34 -12.29
N GLY A 90 4.76 -18.63 -12.27
CA GLY A 90 5.52 -19.08 -13.45
C GLY A 90 5.78 -18.06 -14.57
N LYS A 91 5.25 -16.85 -14.58
CA LYS A 91 5.59 -15.77 -15.53
C LYS A 91 5.26 -14.39 -14.95
N LEU A 92 6.27 -13.56 -14.76
CA LEU A 92 6.13 -12.15 -14.42
C LEU A 92 6.79 -11.28 -15.50
N ASP A 93 6.06 -10.27 -15.96
CA ASP A 93 6.63 -9.16 -16.70
C ASP A 93 7.16 -8.16 -15.65
N PHE A 94 8.48 -8.04 -15.55
CA PHE A 94 9.17 -7.31 -14.49
C PHE A 94 9.12 -5.80 -14.71
N ARG A 95 8.01 -5.19 -14.40
CA ARG A 95 7.92 -3.74 -14.22
C ARG A 95 7.68 -3.44 -12.74
N THR A 96 8.65 -2.81 -12.14
CA THR A 96 8.79 -2.58 -10.71
C THR A 96 8.27 -1.21 -10.34
N ASN A 97 7.19 -1.14 -9.60
CA ASN A 97 6.79 -0.01 -8.75
C ASN A 97 5.32 -0.18 -8.35
N THR A 98 4.93 0.26 -7.18
CA THR A 98 3.54 0.32 -6.71
C THR A 98 2.59 0.87 -7.78
N CYS A 99 3.00 1.93 -8.49
CA CYS A 99 2.22 2.51 -9.60
C CYS A 99 1.99 1.50 -10.73
N ILE A 100 3.04 0.82 -11.19
CA ILE A 100 2.95 -0.10 -12.34
C ILE A 100 2.09 -1.31 -12.02
N VAL A 101 2.24 -1.87 -10.82
CA VAL A 101 1.39 -2.99 -10.37
C VAL A 101 -0.04 -2.51 -10.20
N SER A 102 -0.25 -1.32 -9.65
CA SER A 102 -1.58 -0.73 -9.53
C SER A 102 -2.24 -0.51 -10.89
N ASP A 103 -1.52 0.08 -11.85
CA ASP A 103 -2.01 0.27 -13.22
C ASP A 103 -2.38 -1.08 -13.87
N TYR A 104 -1.53 -2.08 -13.70
CA TYR A 104 -1.80 -3.43 -14.21
C TYR A 104 -3.05 -4.05 -13.58
N LEU A 105 -3.23 -3.92 -12.26
CA LEU A 105 -4.42 -4.40 -11.57
C LEU A 105 -5.68 -3.68 -12.04
N ILE A 106 -5.60 -2.37 -12.26
CA ILE A 106 -6.71 -1.55 -12.75
C ILE A 106 -7.07 -1.95 -14.20
N GLU A 107 -6.08 -1.99 -15.08
CA GLU A 107 -6.30 -2.25 -16.52
C GLU A 107 -6.69 -3.71 -16.82
N LYS A 108 -6.00 -4.66 -16.19
CA LYS A 108 -6.14 -6.09 -16.49
C LYS A 108 -7.26 -6.76 -15.69
N TYR A 109 -7.42 -6.35 -14.44
CA TYR A 109 -8.33 -6.98 -13.49
C TYR A 109 -9.53 -6.12 -13.12
N ASN A 110 -9.64 -4.90 -13.67
CA ASN A 110 -10.72 -3.94 -13.42
C ASN A 110 -10.88 -3.57 -11.94
N VAL A 111 -9.78 -3.48 -11.20
CA VAL A 111 -9.81 -2.94 -9.84
C VAL A 111 -10.35 -1.52 -9.86
N ASN A 112 -11.30 -1.20 -8.99
CA ASN A 112 -11.75 0.15 -8.82
C ASN A 112 -10.81 0.91 -7.87
N PRO A 113 -9.90 1.77 -8.36
CA PRO A 113 -8.88 2.42 -7.53
C PRO A 113 -9.47 3.49 -6.60
N LEU A 114 -10.71 3.93 -6.85
CA LEU A 114 -11.38 4.97 -6.05
C LEU A 114 -12.16 4.38 -4.87
N LYS A 115 -12.26 3.04 -4.78
CA LYS A 115 -12.96 2.34 -3.72
C LYS A 115 -11.97 1.57 -2.85
N ASN A 116 -11.59 2.17 -1.73
CA ASN A 116 -10.76 1.52 -0.71
C ASN A 116 -11.60 0.51 0.10
N GLU A 117 -12.09 -0.52 -0.56
CA GLU A 117 -12.90 -1.61 -0.03
C GLU A 117 -12.37 -2.95 -0.52
N PHE A 118 -12.83 -4.05 0.07
CA PHE A 118 -12.48 -5.39 -0.39
C PHE A 118 -12.96 -5.60 -1.83
N GLN A 119 -12.05 -6.08 -2.69
CA GLN A 119 -12.35 -6.42 -4.07
C GLN A 119 -11.80 -7.81 -4.39
N GLU A 120 -12.69 -8.70 -4.77
CA GLU A 120 -12.34 -10.01 -5.28
C GLU A 120 -12.24 -9.93 -6.80
N LEU A 121 -11.09 -10.34 -7.31
CA LEU A 121 -10.78 -10.31 -8.73
C LEU A 121 -10.84 -11.73 -9.31
N LYS A 122 -10.85 -11.82 -10.63
CA LYS A 122 -10.71 -13.11 -11.31
C LYS A 122 -9.38 -13.78 -10.91
N ASP A 123 -9.29 -15.08 -11.15
CA ASP A 123 -8.10 -15.89 -10.88
C ASP A 123 -7.71 -15.98 -9.40
N GLY A 124 -8.64 -15.72 -8.47
CA GLY A 124 -8.42 -15.85 -7.02
C GLY A 124 -7.51 -14.78 -6.42
N ILE A 125 -7.41 -13.62 -7.08
CA ILE A 125 -6.67 -12.45 -6.58
C ILE A 125 -7.61 -11.61 -5.72
N GLN A 126 -7.14 -11.16 -4.57
CA GLN A 126 -7.93 -10.35 -3.64
C GLN A 126 -7.18 -9.08 -3.24
N ILE A 127 -7.87 -7.96 -3.30
CA ILE A 127 -7.36 -6.65 -2.87
C ILE A 127 -8.14 -6.21 -1.64
N TYR A 128 -7.41 -5.94 -0.57
CA TYR A 128 -7.97 -5.57 0.72
C TYR A 128 -7.91 -4.07 0.96
N PRO A 129 -8.81 -3.52 1.77
CA PRO A 129 -8.75 -2.12 2.17
C PRO A 129 -7.43 -1.80 2.87
N SER A 130 -6.99 -0.55 2.79
CA SER A 130 -5.71 -0.09 3.34
C SER A 130 -5.52 -0.32 4.83
N TYR A 131 -6.60 -0.39 5.61
CA TYR A 131 -6.51 -0.70 7.04
C TYR A 131 -6.16 -2.16 7.35
N TYR A 132 -6.09 -3.05 6.34
CA TYR A 132 -5.61 -4.42 6.52
C TYR A 132 -4.09 -4.48 6.59
N PHE A 133 -3.37 -3.79 5.70
CA PHE A 133 -1.93 -3.97 5.53
C PHE A 133 -1.11 -2.68 5.55
N CYS A 134 -1.75 -1.52 5.64
CA CYS A 134 -1.05 -0.26 5.49
C CYS A 134 -1.20 0.65 6.71
N LEU A 135 -2.40 0.74 7.29
CA LEU A 135 -2.71 1.69 8.33
C LEU A 135 -2.76 1.06 9.71
N ASP A 136 -2.34 1.80 10.74
CA ASP A 136 -2.53 1.43 12.13
C ASP A 136 -3.98 1.68 12.58
N SER A 137 -4.91 0.90 12.06
CA SER A 137 -6.34 1.01 12.40
C SER A 137 -7.01 -0.36 12.37
N VAL A 138 -7.86 -0.64 13.35
CA VAL A 138 -8.53 -1.94 13.53
C VAL A 138 -9.62 -2.17 12.47
N PRO A 139 -9.73 -3.39 11.89
CA PRO A 139 -8.81 -4.51 12.04
C PRO A 139 -7.57 -4.32 11.17
N ASN A 140 -6.38 -4.59 11.70
CA ASN A 140 -5.16 -4.58 10.92
C ASN A 140 -4.34 -5.85 11.12
N TYR A 141 -3.66 -6.26 10.07
CA TYR A 141 -2.75 -7.40 10.06
C TYR A 141 -1.31 -6.96 9.92
N ALA A 142 -1.09 -5.82 9.26
CA ALA A 142 0.21 -5.18 9.14
C ALA A 142 0.08 -3.65 9.07
N VAL A 143 1.14 -2.97 9.47
CA VAL A 143 1.29 -1.51 9.37
C VAL A 143 2.52 -1.21 8.54
N HIS A 144 2.37 -0.32 7.55
CA HIS A 144 3.48 0.22 6.77
C HIS A 144 3.91 1.56 7.37
N HIS A 145 5.13 1.65 7.86
CA HIS A 145 5.62 2.83 8.57
C HIS A 145 6.09 3.97 7.65
N PHE A 146 6.19 3.73 6.34
CA PHE A 146 6.61 4.73 5.35
C PHE A 146 7.92 5.45 5.72
N ASN A 147 8.94 4.70 6.13
CA ASN A 147 10.20 5.26 6.58
C ASN A 147 10.98 6.01 5.49
N GLY A 148 10.64 5.80 4.21
CA GLY A 148 11.25 6.49 3.08
C GLY A 148 12.77 6.34 3.06
N SER A 149 13.29 5.14 3.37
CA SER A 149 14.73 4.88 3.50
C SER A 149 15.52 5.20 2.22
N TRP A 150 14.84 5.22 1.09
CA TRP A 150 15.36 5.51 -0.25
C TRP A 150 15.37 7.00 -0.59
N LEU A 151 14.71 7.85 0.21
CA LEU A 151 14.70 9.30 0.02
C LEU A 151 15.97 9.95 0.58
N GLU A 152 16.41 11.04 -0.05
CA GLU A 152 17.47 11.88 0.49
C GLU A 152 17.03 12.52 1.82
N LYS A 153 18.02 12.89 2.67
CA LYS A 153 17.73 13.39 4.03
C LYS A 153 16.77 14.59 4.09
N GLY A 154 16.77 15.43 3.05
CA GLY A 154 15.86 16.59 2.94
C GLY A 154 14.41 16.23 2.61
N ASP A 155 14.18 15.10 1.93
CA ASP A 155 12.86 14.69 1.45
C ASP A 155 12.13 13.75 2.43
N LYS A 156 12.84 13.21 3.42
CA LYS A 156 12.27 12.32 4.45
C LYS A 156 11.32 13.02 5.41
N SER A 157 11.50 14.32 5.62
CA SER A 157 10.63 15.08 6.51
C SER A 157 9.21 15.10 5.93
N ASN A 158 8.26 14.56 6.70
CA ASN A 158 6.83 14.51 6.35
C ASN A 158 6.46 13.57 5.19
N TYR A 159 7.32 12.58 4.82
CA TYR A 159 6.98 11.61 3.77
C TYR A 159 5.74 10.79 4.13
N SER A 160 5.73 10.18 5.32
CA SER A 160 4.57 9.45 5.83
C SER A 160 3.33 10.35 5.96
N GLU A 161 3.51 11.59 6.43
CA GLU A 161 2.42 12.57 6.53
C GLU A 161 1.83 12.93 5.16
N LYS A 162 2.67 13.13 4.15
CA LYS A 162 2.23 13.42 2.77
C LYS A 162 1.41 12.27 2.17
N LEU A 163 1.79 11.02 2.45
CA LEU A 163 1.07 9.84 1.96
C LEU A 163 -0.23 9.59 2.74
N LEU A 164 -0.19 9.70 4.07
CA LEU A 164 -1.33 9.40 4.93
C LEU A 164 -2.38 10.53 4.95
N LYS A 165 -1.97 11.77 4.78
CA LYS A 165 -2.86 12.94 4.82
C LYS A 165 -4.00 12.90 3.78
N PRO A 166 -3.77 12.57 2.49
CA PRO A 166 -4.85 12.39 1.52
C PRO A 166 -5.81 11.28 1.92
N PHE A 167 -5.29 10.18 2.44
CA PHE A 167 -6.06 9.03 2.89
C PHE A 167 -6.98 9.37 4.05
N PHE A 168 -6.47 9.97 5.11
CA PHE A 168 -7.27 10.44 6.24
C PHE A 168 -8.30 11.48 5.82
N LYS A 169 -7.93 12.38 4.93
CA LYS A 169 -8.83 13.39 4.38
C LYS A 169 -10.02 12.77 3.64
N GLU A 170 -9.80 11.71 2.90
CA GLU A 170 -10.86 11.04 2.17
C GLU A 170 -11.72 10.17 3.08
N ARG A 171 -11.13 9.45 4.02
CA ARG A 171 -11.86 8.71 5.04
C ARG A 171 -12.76 9.64 5.85
N LEU A 172 -12.27 10.84 6.21
CA LEU A 172 -13.06 11.90 6.83
C LEU A 172 -14.23 12.35 5.94
N LEU A 173 -14.02 12.46 4.64
CA LEU A 173 -15.07 12.88 3.71
C LEU A 173 -16.17 11.83 3.53
N ASN A 174 -15.82 10.54 3.64
CA ASN A 174 -16.73 9.43 3.37
C ASN A 174 -17.40 8.86 4.64
N TYR A 175 -16.74 8.89 5.81
CA TYR A 175 -17.21 8.24 7.04
C TYR A 175 -17.39 9.21 8.22
N TYR A 176 -17.83 10.38 7.95
CA TYR A 176 -17.90 11.48 8.84
C TYR A 176 -18.70 11.26 10.14
N LYS A 177 -18.03 11.36 11.28
CA LYS A 177 -18.63 11.68 12.58
C LYS A 177 -17.92 12.90 13.14
N ASP A 178 -18.69 13.86 13.69
CA ASP A 178 -18.16 15.14 14.18
C ASP A 178 -17.05 14.97 15.23
N ASP A 179 -17.10 13.88 16.01
CA ASP A 179 -16.12 13.54 17.04
C ASP A 179 -14.70 13.26 16.47
N ILE A 180 -14.60 12.73 15.28
CA ILE A 180 -13.31 12.40 14.62
C ILE A 180 -12.57 13.67 14.21
N ILE A 181 -13.28 14.71 13.80
CA ILE A 181 -12.65 15.99 13.42
C ILE A 181 -12.03 16.67 14.63
N GLY A 182 -12.76 16.67 15.75
CA GLY A 182 -12.24 17.20 17.00
C GLY A 182 -10.94 16.52 17.40
N PHE A 183 -10.93 15.19 17.35
CA PHE A 183 -9.74 14.38 17.64
C PHE A 183 -8.58 14.68 16.68
N LEU A 184 -8.81 14.65 15.38
CA LEU A 184 -7.76 14.89 14.38
C LEU A 184 -7.21 16.31 14.44
N TYR A 185 -8.03 17.28 14.82
CA TYR A 185 -7.59 18.65 15.07
C TYR A 185 -6.74 18.77 16.33
N SER A 186 -7.14 18.12 17.44
CA SER A 186 -6.38 18.11 18.69
C SER A 186 -5.01 17.43 18.53
N GLU A 187 -4.93 16.39 17.70
CA GLU A 187 -3.69 15.69 17.37
C GLU A 187 -2.83 16.43 16.31
N GLY A 188 -3.27 17.59 15.82
CA GLY A 188 -2.54 18.36 14.83
C GLY A 188 -2.50 17.74 13.43
N ILE A 189 -3.26 16.66 13.19
CA ILE A 189 -3.31 15.94 11.88
C ILE A 189 -4.01 16.81 10.83
N ILE A 190 -5.00 17.59 11.22
CA ILE A 190 -5.69 18.56 10.37
C ILE A 190 -5.64 19.97 10.98
N ASN A 191 -5.50 20.97 10.13
CA ASN A 191 -5.48 22.37 10.54
C ASN A 191 -6.83 23.09 10.29
N ARG A 192 -6.97 24.31 10.84
CA ARG A 192 -8.21 25.12 10.70
C ARG A 192 -8.63 25.38 9.26
N SER A 193 -7.69 25.54 8.34
CA SER A 193 -8.01 25.81 6.94
C SER A 193 -8.56 24.56 6.25
N GLU A 194 -8.04 23.39 6.61
CA GLU A 194 -8.52 22.10 6.12
C GLU A 194 -9.93 21.79 6.64
N ILE A 195 -10.21 22.10 7.92
CA ILE A 195 -11.57 21.99 8.47
C ILE A 195 -12.54 22.90 7.72
N LYS A 196 -12.15 24.16 7.47
CA LYS A 196 -13.00 25.10 6.72
C LYS A 196 -13.29 24.62 5.30
N ASN A 197 -12.27 24.14 4.59
CA ASN A 197 -12.42 23.62 3.24
C ASN A 197 -13.32 22.38 3.21
N PHE A 198 -13.17 21.50 4.17
CA PHE A 198 -13.97 20.34 4.36
C PHE A 198 -15.45 20.67 4.59
N LEU A 199 -15.74 21.55 5.55
CA LEU A 199 -17.11 21.99 5.82
C LEU A 199 -17.75 22.66 4.59
N LYS A 200 -16.99 23.47 3.85
CA LYS A 200 -17.43 24.08 2.59
C LYS A 200 -17.80 23.04 1.53
N GLN A 201 -16.97 22.00 1.34
CA GLN A 201 -17.27 20.93 0.38
C GLN A 201 -18.50 20.10 0.78
N ARG A 202 -18.67 19.84 2.10
CA ARG A 202 -19.85 19.14 2.62
C ARG A 202 -21.13 19.94 2.38
N PHE A 203 -21.06 21.23 2.64
CA PHE A 203 -22.19 22.13 2.38
C PHE A 203 -22.57 22.15 0.90
N LEU A 204 -21.60 22.22 0.00
CA LEU A 204 -21.80 22.15 -1.45
C LEU A 204 -22.36 20.80 -1.93
N LYS A 205 -21.91 19.68 -1.34
CA LYS A 205 -22.48 18.36 -1.65
C LYS A 205 -23.94 18.25 -1.18
N LYS A 206 -24.25 18.73 0.00
CA LYS A 206 -25.62 18.74 0.55
C LYS A 206 -26.55 19.62 -0.29
N PHE A 207 -26.09 20.78 -0.76
CA PHE A 207 -26.84 21.64 -1.67
C PHE A 207 -27.11 20.94 -3.02
N LYS A 208 -26.09 20.30 -3.63
CA LYS A 208 -26.26 19.58 -4.91
C LYS A 208 -27.22 18.38 -4.80
N SER A 209 -27.35 17.75 -3.64
CA SER A 209 -28.33 16.66 -3.44
C SER A 209 -29.76 17.17 -3.32
N ILE A 210 -29.95 18.35 -2.79
CA ILE A 210 -31.28 19.00 -2.64
C ILE A 210 -31.81 19.51 -4.00
N TRP A 211 -30.92 19.90 -4.92
CA TRP A 211 -31.30 20.37 -6.26
C TRP A 211 -31.42 19.26 -7.31
N LYS A 212 -31.17 18.01 -6.94
CA LYS A 212 -31.35 16.83 -7.80
C LYS A 212 -32.57 15.96 -7.42
N ALA A 213 -33.26 16.31 -6.37
CA ALA A 213 -34.55 15.75 -5.94
C ALA A 213 -35.69 16.67 -6.35
#